data_32c866b141e1c3fdc4b37fbcd0ce8f5c
#
_entry.id   32c866b141e1c3fdc4b37fbcd0ce8f5c
#
_cell.length_a   1.000
_cell.length_b   1.000
_cell.length_c   1.000
_cell.angle_alpha   90.00
_cell.angle_beta   90.00
_cell.angle_gamma   90.00
#
_symmetry.space_group_name_H-M   'P 1'
#
loop_
_entity.id
_entity.type
_entity.pdbx_description
1 polymer ?
#
loop_
_entity_poly.entity_id
_entity_poly.type
_entity_poly.pdbx_seq_one_letter_code
_entity_poly.pdbx_strand_id
1 'polypeptide(L)'
;MGYWYLICWLQIYTNDCKFVKNYKTRNMKKIVLLLTVFLSMSNLNAQTTTVDILKDWERAKAYTKEYLDAMPESGYSFKPTKEMRSFSGQVLHLSDAIYGFVGSATDEKPPVGFGDLEKSGDENKASVTAKVMASYDFAINAIKKYPNAKLSEPIKLFGQFDMNRAQVVNKCFEHQTHHRAQTTVYLRLLGATPPAEKLF
;
A
#
# COMPACT_ATOMS: atom_id res chain seq x y z
N MET A 1 47.06 -69.00 18.37
CA MET A 1 47.11 -67.56 18.80
C MET A 1 46.53 -66.54 17.80
N GLY A 2 45.89 -66.94 16.72
CA GLY A 2 45.47 -66.04 15.63
C GLY A 2 44.00 -65.54 15.66
N TYR A 3 43.12 -66.21 16.41
CA TYR A 3 41.66 -65.92 16.34
C TYR A 3 41.22 -64.71 17.17
N TRP A 4 41.93 -64.31 18.25
CA TRP A 4 41.56 -63.22 19.11
C TRP A 4 41.82 -61.82 18.51
N TYR A 5 42.81 -61.67 17.63
CA TYR A 5 43.09 -60.42 16.95
C TYR A 5 42.07 -60.09 15.89
N LEU A 6 41.47 -61.09 15.21
CA LEU A 6 40.47 -60.83 14.19
C LEU A 6 39.16 -60.36 14.79
N ILE A 7 38.77 -60.87 15.97
CA ILE A 7 37.52 -60.49 16.66
C ILE A 7 37.59 -59.07 17.22
N CYS A 8 38.74 -58.67 17.78
CA CYS A 8 38.97 -57.31 18.25
C CYS A 8 38.94 -56.30 17.10
N TRP A 9 39.54 -56.59 15.94
CA TRP A 9 39.52 -55.73 14.77
C TRP A 9 38.10 -55.52 14.19
N LEU A 10 37.34 -56.59 14.11
CA LEU A 10 35.95 -56.50 13.63
C LEU A 10 35.05 -55.70 14.60
N GLN A 11 35.31 -55.80 15.90
CA GLN A 11 34.52 -55.08 16.91
C GLN A 11 34.81 -53.58 16.93
N ILE A 12 36.07 -53.19 16.69
CA ILE A 12 36.50 -51.80 16.53
C ILE A 12 35.86 -51.21 15.25
N TYR A 13 35.96 -51.94 14.12
CA TYR A 13 35.43 -51.47 12.83
C TYR A 13 33.90 -51.29 12.84
N THR A 14 33.16 -52.16 13.53
CA THR A 14 31.69 -52.07 13.65
C THR A 14 31.28 -50.95 14.59
N ASN A 15 32.04 -50.68 15.64
CA ASN A 15 31.73 -49.58 16.57
C ASN A 15 32.04 -48.20 15.93
N ASP A 16 33.16 -48.10 15.20
CA ASP A 16 33.51 -46.86 14.48
C ASP A 16 32.48 -46.54 13.39
N CYS A 17 32.02 -47.57 12.65
CA CYS A 17 31.05 -47.45 11.61
C CYS A 17 29.64 -46.99 12.19
N LYS A 18 29.27 -47.50 13.35
CA LYS A 18 28.04 -47.08 14.07
C LYS A 18 28.17 -45.68 14.61
N PHE A 19 29.33 -45.30 15.15
CA PHE A 19 29.58 -43.98 15.68
C PHE A 19 29.54 -42.91 14.56
N VAL A 20 30.23 -43.14 13.45
CA VAL A 20 30.24 -42.25 12.28
C VAL A 20 28.85 -42.14 11.66
N LYS A 21 28.10 -43.26 11.56
CA LYS A 21 26.74 -43.26 11.04
C LYS A 21 25.79 -42.46 11.95
N ASN A 22 25.89 -42.61 13.25
CA ASN A 22 25.08 -41.85 14.22
C ASN A 22 25.45 -40.37 14.26
N TYR A 23 26.73 -40.03 14.14
CA TYR A 23 27.21 -38.64 14.07
C TYR A 23 26.69 -37.96 12.81
N LYS A 24 26.77 -38.63 11.65
CA LYS A 24 26.32 -38.11 10.37
C LYS A 24 24.80 -37.87 10.35
N THR A 25 24.00 -38.82 10.86
CA THR A 25 22.54 -38.69 10.92
C THR A 25 22.08 -37.64 11.94
N ARG A 26 22.77 -37.51 13.08
CA ARG A 26 22.46 -36.51 14.10
C ARG A 26 22.74 -35.07 13.62
N ASN A 27 23.81 -34.88 12.87
CA ASN A 27 24.12 -33.58 12.28
C ASN A 27 23.20 -33.25 11.11
N MET A 28 22.87 -34.21 10.26
CA MET A 28 21.86 -34.01 9.21
C MET A 28 20.51 -33.60 9.78
N LYS A 29 20.02 -34.21 10.87
CA LYS A 29 18.77 -33.81 11.52
C LYS A 29 18.84 -32.38 12.06
N LYS A 30 19.98 -31.96 12.63
CA LYS A 30 20.17 -30.57 13.07
C LYS A 30 20.20 -29.58 11.90
N ILE A 31 20.85 -29.94 10.80
CA ILE A 31 20.89 -29.11 9.58
C ILE A 31 19.50 -28.98 8.97
N VAL A 32 18.74 -30.07 8.87
CA VAL A 32 17.36 -30.05 8.40
C VAL A 32 16.46 -29.19 9.30
N LEU A 33 16.61 -29.33 10.63
CA LEU A 33 15.85 -28.48 11.58
C LEU A 33 16.21 -27.00 11.45
N LEU A 34 17.48 -26.67 11.27
CA LEU A 34 17.94 -25.29 11.04
C LEU A 34 17.41 -24.74 9.72
N LEU A 35 17.40 -25.55 8.67
CA LEU A 35 16.85 -25.18 7.36
C LEU A 35 15.33 -24.97 7.41
N THR A 36 14.60 -25.82 8.14
CA THR A 36 13.15 -25.64 8.30
C THR A 36 12.81 -24.41 9.13
N VAL A 37 13.57 -24.10 10.18
CA VAL A 37 13.42 -22.86 10.95
C VAL A 37 13.77 -21.65 10.11
N PHE A 38 14.84 -21.70 9.32
CA PHE A 38 15.22 -20.61 8.41
C PHE A 38 14.18 -20.38 7.31
N LEU A 39 13.64 -21.44 6.72
CA LEU A 39 12.55 -21.36 5.73
C LEU A 39 11.23 -20.83 6.33
N SER A 40 10.95 -21.12 7.59
CA SER A 40 9.75 -20.57 8.26
C SER A 40 9.90 -19.09 8.62
N MET A 41 11.13 -18.61 8.87
CA MET A 41 11.42 -17.19 9.12
C MET A 41 11.39 -16.32 7.85
N SER A 42 11.66 -16.88 6.67
CA SER A 42 11.63 -16.14 5.40
C SER A 42 10.22 -15.74 4.94
N ASN A 43 9.17 -16.23 5.59
CA ASN A 43 7.79 -15.81 5.31
C ASN A 43 7.28 -14.67 6.20
N LEU A 44 8.14 -14.06 7.02
CA LEU A 44 7.84 -12.81 7.71
C LEU A 44 7.95 -11.65 6.73
N ASN A 45 7.10 -11.64 5.70
CA ASN A 45 6.87 -10.43 4.93
C ASN A 45 6.32 -9.39 5.91
N ALA A 46 6.96 -8.22 5.96
CA ALA A 46 6.41 -7.05 6.62
C ALA A 46 5.15 -6.64 5.84
N GLN A 47 4.03 -7.28 6.16
CA GLN A 47 2.76 -6.99 5.53
C GLN A 47 2.27 -5.66 6.11
N THR A 48 2.20 -4.63 5.28
CA THR A 48 1.60 -3.35 5.64
C THR A 48 0.22 -3.61 6.23
N THR A 49 0.01 -3.23 7.46
CA THR A 49 -1.25 -3.47 8.16
C THR A 49 -2.29 -2.44 7.74
N THR A 50 -3.57 -2.78 7.87
CA THR A 50 -4.67 -1.82 7.69
C THR A 50 -4.46 -0.58 8.58
N VAL A 51 -3.87 -0.74 9.77
CA VAL A 51 -3.59 0.36 10.70
C VAL A 51 -2.58 1.35 10.11
N ASP A 52 -1.51 0.86 9.46
CA ASP A 52 -0.50 1.73 8.85
C ASP A 52 -1.07 2.46 7.64
N ILE A 53 -1.85 1.76 6.81
CA ILE A 53 -2.56 2.36 5.68
C ILE A 53 -3.49 3.49 6.17
N LEU A 54 -4.26 3.27 7.23
CA LEU A 54 -5.19 4.27 7.77
C LEU A 54 -4.47 5.52 8.27
N LYS A 55 -3.34 5.39 8.97
CA LYS A 55 -2.53 6.54 9.42
C LYS A 55 -2.09 7.40 8.23
N ASP A 56 -1.62 6.75 7.16
CA ASP A 56 -1.21 7.46 5.95
C ASP A 56 -2.38 8.18 5.27
N TRP A 57 -3.56 7.55 5.21
CA TRP A 57 -4.74 8.17 4.62
C TRP A 57 -5.27 9.35 5.44
N GLU A 58 -5.27 9.26 6.78
CA GLU A 58 -5.66 10.36 7.68
C GLU A 58 -4.68 11.54 7.54
N ARG A 59 -3.37 11.26 7.50
CA ARG A 59 -2.34 12.28 7.23
C ARG A 59 -2.54 12.93 5.86
N ALA A 60 -2.77 12.13 4.81
CA ALA A 60 -3.00 12.62 3.46
C ALA A 60 -4.25 13.50 3.35
N LYS A 61 -5.34 13.14 4.05
CA LYS A 61 -6.56 13.96 4.17
C LYS A 61 -6.26 15.32 4.77
N ALA A 62 -5.59 15.35 5.92
CA ALA A 62 -5.23 16.59 6.60
C ALA A 62 -4.31 17.46 5.73
N TYR A 63 -3.33 16.86 5.09
CA TYR A 63 -2.40 17.55 4.21
C TYR A 63 -3.11 18.11 2.97
N THR A 64 -4.02 17.36 2.35
CA THR A 64 -4.82 17.85 1.22
C THR A 64 -5.72 19.01 1.64
N LYS A 65 -6.31 18.97 2.85
CA LYS A 65 -7.11 20.07 3.38
C LYS A 65 -6.31 21.38 3.42
N GLU A 66 -5.05 21.33 3.83
CA GLU A 66 -4.20 22.52 3.87
C GLU A 66 -3.96 23.12 2.47
N TYR A 67 -3.81 22.27 1.42
CA TYR A 67 -3.74 22.76 0.05
C TYR A 67 -5.02 23.46 -0.40
N LEU A 68 -6.17 22.89 -0.05
CA LEU A 68 -7.48 23.49 -0.35
C LEU A 68 -7.66 24.82 0.38
N ASP A 69 -7.23 24.91 1.64
CA ASP A 69 -7.33 26.14 2.45
C ASP A 69 -6.38 27.23 1.92
N ALA A 70 -5.16 26.86 1.53
CA ALA A 70 -4.16 27.79 1.03
C ALA A 70 -4.54 28.39 -0.33
N MET A 71 -5.35 27.70 -1.13
CA MET A 71 -5.82 28.24 -2.41
C MET A 71 -6.85 29.35 -2.19
N PRO A 72 -6.62 30.59 -2.72
CA PRO A 72 -7.64 31.64 -2.71
C PRO A 72 -8.91 31.19 -3.45
N GLU A 73 -10.06 31.71 -3.07
CA GLU A 73 -11.35 31.39 -3.71
C GLU A 73 -11.28 31.59 -5.24
N SER A 74 -10.73 32.72 -5.69
CA SER A 74 -10.55 33.04 -7.11
C SER A 74 -9.59 32.09 -7.85
N GLY A 75 -8.79 31.32 -7.13
CA GLY A 75 -7.85 30.39 -7.70
C GLY A 75 -8.44 29.02 -8.05
N TYR A 76 -9.68 28.72 -7.66
CA TYR A 76 -10.28 27.41 -7.90
C TYR A 76 -10.53 27.15 -9.40
N SER A 77 -10.83 28.18 -10.19
CA SER A 77 -10.96 28.12 -11.65
C SER A 77 -9.62 28.26 -12.41
N PHE A 78 -8.54 28.61 -11.70
CA PHE A 78 -7.24 28.89 -12.33
C PHE A 78 -6.66 27.66 -13.01
N LYS A 79 -6.17 27.85 -14.24
CA LYS A 79 -5.41 26.88 -15.04
C LYS A 79 -4.03 27.44 -15.36
N PRO A 80 -2.93 26.74 -15.04
CA PRO A 80 -1.59 27.17 -15.42
C PRO A 80 -1.39 27.31 -16.93
N THR A 81 -1.99 26.40 -17.71
CA THR A 81 -2.11 26.44 -19.18
C THR A 81 -3.51 26.00 -19.60
N LYS A 82 -3.89 26.25 -20.85
CA LYS A 82 -5.21 25.87 -21.37
C LYS A 82 -5.44 24.34 -21.41
N GLU A 83 -4.36 23.56 -21.52
CA GLU A 83 -4.38 22.09 -21.59
C GLU A 83 -4.49 21.45 -20.20
N MET A 84 -4.13 22.18 -19.15
CA MET A 84 -4.20 21.67 -17.78
C MET A 84 -5.62 21.80 -17.21
N ARG A 85 -5.92 20.94 -16.26
CA ARG A 85 -7.11 21.08 -15.42
C ARG A 85 -7.07 22.40 -14.65
N SER A 86 -8.23 22.93 -14.26
CA SER A 86 -8.29 23.94 -13.22
C SER A 86 -7.85 23.34 -11.88
N PHE A 87 -7.57 24.18 -10.88
CA PHE A 87 -7.26 23.70 -9.52
C PHE A 87 -8.40 22.82 -8.99
N SER A 88 -9.66 23.29 -9.11
CA SER A 88 -10.84 22.49 -8.73
C SER A 88 -10.94 21.18 -9.53
N GLY A 89 -10.75 21.24 -10.84
CA GLY A 89 -10.74 20.05 -11.71
C GLY A 89 -9.66 19.03 -11.28
N GLN A 90 -8.49 19.49 -10.85
CA GLN A 90 -7.39 18.65 -10.39
C GLN A 90 -7.76 17.90 -9.10
N VAL A 91 -8.35 18.58 -8.12
CA VAL A 91 -8.71 17.96 -6.84
C VAL A 91 -10.01 17.15 -6.91
N LEU A 92 -10.92 17.50 -7.82
CA LEU A 92 -12.11 16.70 -8.09
C LEU A 92 -11.76 15.40 -8.83
N HIS A 93 -10.83 15.45 -9.80
CA HIS A 93 -10.28 14.25 -10.45
C HIS A 93 -9.60 13.30 -9.45
N LEU A 94 -8.81 13.84 -8.52
CA LEU A 94 -8.22 13.09 -7.41
C LEU A 94 -9.33 12.37 -6.61
N SER A 95 -10.43 13.06 -6.32
CA SER A 95 -11.56 12.51 -5.56
C SER A 95 -12.31 11.40 -6.29
N ASP A 96 -12.56 11.59 -7.59
CA ASP A 96 -13.14 10.52 -8.44
C ASP A 96 -12.27 9.27 -8.44
N ALA A 97 -10.93 9.44 -8.52
CA ALA A 97 -10.01 8.34 -8.46
C ALA A 97 -10.05 7.63 -7.09
N ILE A 98 -10.11 8.37 -5.99
CA ILE A 98 -10.26 7.78 -4.65
C ILE A 98 -11.51 6.89 -4.59
N TYR A 99 -12.65 7.37 -5.05
CA TYR A 99 -13.88 6.58 -5.09
C TYR A 99 -13.75 5.34 -5.97
N GLY A 100 -13.17 5.48 -7.16
CA GLY A 100 -13.02 4.37 -8.11
C GLY A 100 -12.07 3.28 -7.62
N PHE A 101 -10.87 3.66 -7.18
CA PHE A 101 -9.85 2.69 -6.72
C PHE A 101 -10.26 2.02 -5.42
N VAL A 102 -10.62 2.83 -4.40
CA VAL A 102 -10.94 2.27 -3.09
C VAL A 102 -12.24 1.47 -3.13
N GLY A 103 -13.26 1.95 -3.86
CA GLY A 103 -14.48 1.18 -4.07
C GLY A 103 -14.20 -0.18 -4.70
N SER A 104 -13.33 -0.23 -5.73
CA SER A 104 -12.91 -1.49 -6.36
C SER A 104 -12.11 -2.39 -5.39
N ALA A 105 -11.25 -1.81 -4.56
CA ALA A 105 -10.43 -2.57 -3.63
C ALA A 105 -11.21 -3.16 -2.45
N THR A 106 -12.30 -2.50 -2.03
CA THR A 106 -13.02 -2.84 -0.80
C THR A 106 -14.44 -3.35 -1.05
N ASP A 107 -14.87 -3.39 -2.32
CA ASP A 107 -16.26 -3.70 -2.73
C ASP A 107 -17.30 -2.72 -2.12
N GLU A 108 -16.83 -1.58 -1.56
CA GLU A 108 -17.72 -0.53 -1.05
C GLU A 108 -18.26 0.31 -2.22
N LYS A 109 -19.55 0.55 -2.24
CA LYS A 109 -20.19 1.32 -3.33
C LYS A 109 -19.91 2.82 -3.17
N PRO A 110 -19.28 3.49 -4.15
CA PRO A 110 -19.10 4.93 -4.11
C PRO A 110 -20.47 5.68 -4.16
N PRO A 111 -20.54 6.86 -3.53
CA PRO A 111 -21.77 7.66 -3.55
C PRO A 111 -22.03 8.37 -4.88
N VAL A 112 -21.02 8.44 -5.76
CA VAL A 112 -21.08 9.08 -7.08
C VAL A 112 -20.51 8.16 -8.14
N GLY A 113 -20.87 8.36 -9.40
CA GLY A 113 -20.29 7.66 -10.55
C GLY A 113 -18.84 8.09 -10.81
N PHE A 114 -18.08 7.22 -11.48
CA PHE A 114 -16.69 7.51 -11.82
C PHE A 114 -16.58 8.70 -12.79
N GLY A 115 -15.83 9.73 -12.40
CA GLY A 115 -15.62 10.95 -13.17
C GLY A 115 -16.74 11.99 -13.04
N ASP A 116 -17.76 11.76 -12.21
CA ASP A 116 -18.89 12.68 -12.09
C ASP A 116 -18.49 13.98 -11.35
N LEU A 117 -17.55 13.90 -10.40
CA LEU A 117 -17.09 15.10 -9.68
C LEU A 117 -16.32 16.03 -10.60
N GLU A 118 -15.37 15.51 -11.36
CA GLU A 118 -14.59 16.30 -12.32
C GLU A 118 -15.49 16.93 -13.39
N LYS A 119 -16.42 16.14 -13.95
CA LYS A 119 -17.38 16.60 -14.96
C LYS A 119 -18.37 17.62 -14.44
N SER A 120 -18.57 17.72 -13.13
CA SER A 120 -19.50 18.72 -12.56
C SER A 120 -19.08 20.16 -12.87
N GLY A 121 -17.80 20.39 -13.13
CA GLY A 121 -17.27 21.74 -13.35
C GLY A 121 -17.39 22.65 -12.12
N ASP A 122 -17.55 22.08 -10.92
CA ASP A 122 -17.68 22.86 -9.70
C ASP A 122 -16.38 23.59 -9.35
N GLU A 123 -16.47 24.89 -9.16
CA GLU A 123 -15.33 25.77 -8.83
C GLU A 123 -15.54 26.50 -7.47
N ASN A 124 -16.65 26.25 -6.80
CA ASN A 124 -16.91 26.85 -5.49
C ASN A 124 -16.02 26.19 -4.42
N LYS A 125 -15.20 26.99 -3.76
CA LYS A 125 -14.24 26.53 -2.74
C LYS A 125 -14.86 25.66 -1.67
N ALA A 126 -15.97 26.09 -1.09
CA ALA A 126 -16.62 25.36 0.00
C ALA A 126 -17.19 24.01 -0.50
N SER A 127 -17.86 24.00 -1.64
CA SER A 127 -18.42 22.81 -2.25
C SER A 127 -17.32 21.82 -2.66
N VAL A 128 -16.29 22.27 -3.36
CA VAL A 128 -15.14 21.43 -3.78
C VAL A 128 -14.42 20.86 -2.57
N THR A 129 -14.16 21.69 -1.54
CA THR A 129 -13.54 21.22 -0.30
C THR A 129 -14.36 20.12 0.36
N ALA A 130 -15.67 20.30 0.48
CA ALA A 130 -16.55 19.29 1.06
C ALA A 130 -16.52 17.96 0.27
N LYS A 131 -16.56 18.01 -1.07
CA LYS A 131 -16.49 16.83 -1.94
C LYS A 131 -15.16 16.11 -1.80
N VAL A 132 -14.04 16.84 -1.78
CA VAL A 132 -12.70 16.26 -1.61
C VAL A 132 -12.57 15.60 -0.24
N MET A 133 -12.97 16.27 0.84
CA MET A 133 -12.92 15.68 2.18
C MET A 133 -13.79 14.44 2.29
N ALA A 134 -14.98 14.43 1.70
CA ALA A 134 -15.86 13.28 1.69
C ALA A 134 -15.24 12.06 0.97
N SER A 135 -14.46 12.27 -0.11
CA SER A 135 -13.77 11.16 -0.78
C SER A 135 -12.71 10.52 0.11
N TYR A 136 -11.95 11.30 0.90
CA TYR A 136 -11.02 10.76 1.89
C TYR A 136 -11.74 10.03 3.02
N ASP A 137 -12.87 10.57 3.52
CA ASP A 137 -13.68 9.90 4.53
C ASP A 137 -14.23 8.55 4.03
N PHE A 138 -14.66 8.50 2.77
CA PHE A 138 -15.04 7.24 2.14
C PHE A 138 -13.88 6.25 2.16
N ALA A 139 -12.69 6.65 1.71
CA ALA A 139 -11.51 5.77 1.66
C ALA A 139 -11.15 5.24 3.05
N ILE A 140 -11.04 6.13 4.03
CA ILE A 140 -10.69 5.77 5.42
C ILE A 140 -11.72 4.79 6.00
N ASN A 141 -13.01 5.09 5.82
CA ASN A 141 -14.08 4.24 6.35
C ASN A 141 -14.16 2.88 5.65
N ALA A 142 -14.01 2.83 4.32
CA ALA A 142 -14.03 1.60 3.55
C ALA A 142 -12.84 0.70 3.91
N ILE A 143 -11.61 1.25 3.96
CA ILE A 143 -10.40 0.52 4.33
C ILE A 143 -10.49 0.01 5.78
N LYS A 144 -11.00 0.83 6.71
CA LYS A 144 -11.16 0.46 8.11
C LYS A 144 -12.08 -0.74 8.33
N LYS A 145 -13.15 -0.82 7.55
CA LYS A 145 -14.13 -1.92 7.62
C LYS A 145 -13.65 -3.19 6.90
N TYR A 146 -12.71 -3.06 5.97
CA TYR A 146 -12.31 -4.16 5.11
C TYR A 146 -11.40 -5.16 5.85
N PRO A 147 -11.66 -6.48 5.78
CA PRO A 147 -10.86 -7.48 6.46
C PRO A 147 -9.40 -7.49 5.97
N ASN A 148 -8.44 -7.29 6.87
CA ASN A 148 -7.01 -7.24 6.54
C ASN A 148 -6.55 -8.51 5.77
N ALA A 149 -7.06 -9.69 6.15
CA ALA A 149 -6.72 -10.95 5.49
C ALA A 149 -7.10 -10.99 4.00
N LYS A 150 -8.08 -10.21 3.58
CA LYS A 150 -8.54 -10.13 2.19
C LYS A 150 -7.75 -9.15 1.32
N LEU A 151 -6.88 -8.35 1.90
CA LEU A 151 -6.07 -7.38 1.13
C LEU A 151 -5.12 -8.04 0.12
N SER A 152 -4.75 -9.30 0.34
CA SER A 152 -3.94 -10.10 -0.60
C SER A 152 -4.75 -10.75 -1.74
N GLU A 153 -6.09 -10.71 -1.69
CA GLU A 153 -6.94 -11.31 -2.73
C GLU A 153 -6.72 -10.62 -4.08
N PRO A 154 -6.60 -11.40 -5.17
CA PRO A 154 -6.46 -10.84 -6.50
C PRO A 154 -7.77 -10.20 -6.97
N ILE A 155 -7.65 -9.08 -7.68
CA ILE A 155 -8.73 -8.44 -8.40
C ILE A 155 -8.27 -7.97 -9.79
N LYS A 156 -9.22 -7.74 -10.68
CA LYS A 156 -8.97 -7.12 -11.97
C LYS A 156 -9.49 -5.68 -11.94
N LEU A 157 -8.59 -4.74 -11.61
CA LEU A 157 -8.94 -3.33 -11.50
C LEU A 157 -9.43 -2.78 -12.84
N PHE A 158 -10.62 -2.17 -12.87
CA PHE A 158 -11.28 -1.63 -14.07
C PHE A 158 -11.39 -2.63 -15.22
N GLY A 159 -11.39 -3.93 -14.92
CA GLY A 159 -11.45 -4.99 -15.93
C GLY A 159 -10.17 -5.18 -16.76
N GLN A 160 -9.05 -4.50 -16.42
CA GLN A 160 -7.83 -4.46 -17.23
C GLN A 160 -6.56 -4.87 -16.47
N PHE A 161 -6.40 -4.46 -15.20
CA PHE A 161 -5.15 -4.59 -14.47
C PHE A 161 -5.25 -5.66 -13.39
N ASP A 162 -4.47 -6.73 -13.55
CA ASP A 162 -4.39 -7.80 -12.55
C ASP A 162 -3.47 -7.37 -11.41
N MET A 163 -4.01 -7.28 -10.19
CA MET A 163 -3.25 -6.94 -8.97
C MET A 163 -4.02 -7.41 -7.73
N ASN A 164 -3.42 -7.32 -6.56
CA ASN A 164 -4.16 -7.57 -5.33
C ASN A 164 -4.77 -6.26 -4.78
N ARG A 165 -5.70 -6.40 -3.83
CA ARG A 165 -6.46 -5.27 -3.27
C ARG A 165 -5.56 -4.26 -2.56
N ALA A 166 -4.54 -4.71 -1.83
CA ALA A 166 -3.55 -3.82 -1.20
C ALA A 166 -2.79 -2.99 -2.25
N GLN A 167 -2.40 -3.60 -3.37
CA GLN A 167 -1.77 -2.87 -4.47
C GLN A 167 -2.69 -1.80 -5.06
N VAL A 168 -4.00 -2.07 -5.17
CA VAL A 168 -4.97 -1.07 -5.64
C VAL A 168 -5.04 0.12 -4.68
N VAL A 169 -5.10 -0.13 -3.36
CA VAL A 169 -5.09 0.95 -2.35
C VAL A 169 -3.80 1.77 -2.44
N ASN A 170 -2.64 1.11 -2.61
CA ASN A 170 -1.36 1.79 -2.77
C ASN A 170 -1.30 2.63 -4.05
N LYS A 171 -1.83 2.12 -5.18
CA LYS A 171 -1.91 2.88 -6.44
C LYS A 171 -2.83 4.10 -6.30
N CYS A 172 -3.91 3.99 -5.57
CA CYS A 172 -4.76 5.12 -5.23
C CYS A 172 -4.00 6.16 -4.39
N PHE A 173 -3.23 5.72 -3.39
CA PHE A 173 -2.43 6.60 -2.55
C PHE A 173 -1.33 7.32 -3.35
N GLU A 174 -0.66 6.63 -4.26
CA GLU A 174 0.30 7.21 -5.20
C GLU A 174 -0.37 8.25 -6.11
N HIS A 175 -1.53 7.93 -6.66
CA HIS A 175 -2.30 8.80 -7.55
C HIS A 175 -2.74 10.09 -6.84
N GLN A 176 -3.30 10.00 -5.62
CA GLN A 176 -3.70 11.18 -4.87
C GLN A 176 -2.49 12.07 -4.52
N THR A 177 -1.34 11.47 -4.19
CA THR A 177 -0.10 12.20 -3.91
C THR A 177 0.38 12.94 -5.16
N HIS A 178 0.35 12.29 -6.34
CA HIS A 178 0.71 12.89 -7.61
C HIS A 178 -0.14 14.14 -7.93
N HIS A 179 -1.47 14.03 -7.83
CA HIS A 179 -2.36 15.14 -8.14
C HIS A 179 -2.31 16.27 -7.10
N ARG A 180 -2.21 15.95 -5.82
CA ARG A 180 -1.98 16.95 -4.76
C ARG A 180 -0.68 17.71 -5.01
N ALA A 181 0.42 17.02 -5.30
CA ALA A 181 1.72 17.65 -5.55
C ALA A 181 1.68 18.62 -6.74
N GLN A 182 0.95 18.30 -7.79
CA GLN A 182 0.75 19.23 -8.92
C GLN A 182 0.15 20.56 -8.47
N THR A 183 -0.77 20.57 -7.50
CA THR A 183 -1.43 21.79 -7.02
C THR A 183 -0.47 22.78 -6.34
N THR A 184 0.72 22.34 -5.95
CA THR A 184 1.81 23.22 -5.47
C THR A 184 2.17 24.30 -6.50
N VAL A 185 2.23 23.93 -7.78
CA VAL A 185 2.54 24.86 -8.87
C VAL A 185 1.42 25.90 -9.02
N TYR A 186 0.16 25.50 -8.91
CA TYR A 186 -0.99 26.40 -8.97
C TYR A 186 -0.92 27.48 -7.87
N LEU A 187 -0.66 27.05 -6.63
CA LEU A 187 -0.49 27.98 -5.50
C LEU A 187 0.63 28.98 -5.76
N ARG A 188 1.80 28.50 -6.18
CA ARG A 188 2.96 29.34 -6.45
C ARG A 188 2.71 30.38 -7.54
N LEU A 189 2.04 29.99 -8.63
CA LEU A 189 1.70 30.88 -9.74
C LEU A 189 0.72 31.98 -9.34
N LEU A 190 -0.11 31.75 -8.31
CA LEU A 190 -1.02 32.74 -7.74
C LEU A 190 -0.43 33.51 -6.55
N GLY A 191 0.86 33.33 -6.25
CA GLY A 191 1.53 33.99 -5.14
C GLY A 191 1.15 33.45 -3.74
N ALA A 192 0.40 32.34 -3.69
CA ALA A 192 0.08 31.68 -2.44
C ALA A 192 1.22 30.74 -1.99
N THR A 193 1.46 30.66 -0.68
CA THR A 193 2.47 29.77 -0.12
C THR A 193 1.88 28.36 0.06
N PRO A 194 2.43 27.34 -0.61
CA PRO A 194 2.01 25.97 -0.40
C PRO A 194 2.29 25.50 1.04
N PRO A 195 1.50 24.58 1.58
CA PRO A 195 1.78 23.96 2.88
C PRO A 195 3.18 23.32 2.92
N ALA A 196 3.78 23.27 4.12
CA ALA A 196 5.01 22.56 4.36
C ALA A 196 4.81 21.04 4.10
N GLU A 197 5.87 20.35 3.71
CA GLU A 197 5.84 18.93 3.45
C GLU A 197 5.47 18.13 4.72
N LYS A 198 4.56 17.16 4.57
CA LYS A 198 4.09 16.28 5.65
C LYS A 198 4.12 14.82 5.18
N LEU A 199 5.27 14.18 5.38
CA LEU A 199 5.46 12.77 5.03
C LEU A 199 5.28 11.83 6.23
N PHE A 200 5.40 12.37 7.45
CA PHE A 200 5.36 11.61 8.70
C PHE A 200 4.30 12.14 9.65
#